data_e75b2afebe0c439540d40506e981adbb
#
_entry.id   e75b2afebe0c439540d40506e981adbb
#
_cell.length_a   1.000
_cell.length_b   1.000
_cell.length_c   1.000
_cell.angle_alpha   90.00
_cell.angle_beta   90.00
_cell.angle_gamma   90.00
#
_symmetry.space_group_name_H-M   'P 1'
#
loop_
_entity.id
_entity.type
_entity.pdbx_description
1 polymer ?
#
loop_
_entity_poly.entity_id
_entity_poly.type
_entity_poly.pdbx_seq_one_letter_code
_entity_poly.pdbx_strand_id
1 'polypeptide(L)'
;THVAGTVAAVNHNGIGVGGVAGGSGKGDGVKIMSCQVFSGNSSATVAARAKAYEYAANNGACILQCSFGLSGGMVTSDGAFDMSYGVERAGLDYFFNYRQPYSPVDKNFAIFASGNDGYHLAGYPAAHRDYIAVSAIGPDYLPAFYTNYGPGSNIAAPGGDASINRTAESNRAQVLSTVPSECPEYRTDYGYMQGTSMACPHVSGVVAL
;
A
#
# COMPACT_ATOMS: atom_id res chain seq x y z
N THR A 1 -3.70 -8.36 -6.15
CA THR A 1 -3.79 -9.60 -5.34
C THR A 1 -2.67 -9.65 -4.31
N HIS A 2 -1.38 -9.43 -4.69
CA HIS A 2 -0.23 -9.51 -3.77
C HIS A 2 -0.39 -8.61 -2.53
N VAL A 3 -0.69 -7.33 -2.73
CA VAL A 3 -0.94 -6.34 -1.68
C VAL A 3 -2.09 -6.77 -0.75
N ALA A 4 -3.21 -7.24 -1.32
CA ALA A 4 -4.35 -7.72 -0.55
C ALA A 4 -4.02 -8.95 0.30
N GLY A 5 -3.20 -9.88 -0.23
CA GLY A 5 -2.73 -11.05 0.51
C GLY A 5 -1.87 -10.67 1.72
N THR A 6 -0.97 -9.68 1.56
CA THR A 6 -0.16 -9.17 2.68
C THR A 6 -1.03 -8.61 3.81
N VAL A 7 -2.14 -7.93 3.47
CA VAL A 7 -3.07 -7.42 4.49
C VAL A 7 -3.92 -8.55 5.11
N ALA A 8 -4.56 -9.38 4.28
CA ALA A 8 -5.76 -10.12 4.67
C ALA A 8 -5.80 -11.60 4.24
N ALA A 9 -4.68 -12.20 3.80
CA ALA A 9 -4.66 -13.65 3.58
C ALA A 9 -5.05 -14.37 4.89
N VAL A 10 -5.96 -15.35 4.78
CA VAL A 10 -6.55 -16.01 5.95
C VAL A 10 -5.48 -16.76 6.73
N ASN A 11 -5.36 -16.45 8.03
CA ASN A 11 -4.42 -17.12 8.92
C ASN A 11 -4.95 -18.47 9.42
N HIS A 12 -4.06 -19.34 9.83
CA HIS A 12 -4.34 -20.64 10.48
C HIS A 12 -5.21 -21.61 9.64
N ASN A 13 -5.20 -21.46 8.32
CA ASN A 13 -5.92 -22.36 7.40
C ASN A 13 -5.03 -23.49 6.83
N GLY A 14 -3.74 -23.50 7.15
CA GLY A 14 -2.79 -24.48 6.65
C GLY A 14 -2.42 -24.33 5.17
N ILE A 15 -2.77 -23.20 4.54
CA ILE A 15 -2.59 -22.96 3.11
C ILE A 15 -1.76 -21.67 2.90
N GLY A 16 -0.68 -21.79 2.14
CA GLY A 16 0.09 -20.66 1.60
C GLY A 16 0.64 -19.70 2.64
N VAL A 17 0.22 -18.44 2.58
CA VAL A 17 0.71 -17.33 3.39
C VAL A 17 -0.37 -16.80 4.36
N GLY A 18 0.05 -16.18 5.46
CA GLY A 18 -0.81 -15.43 6.38
C GLY A 18 -0.74 -13.93 6.11
N GLY A 19 -1.85 -13.24 6.22
CA GLY A 19 -1.92 -11.77 6.19
C GLY A 19 -1.71 -11.16 7.58
N VAL A 20 -1.22 -9.92 7.63
CA VAL A 20 -1.00 -9.21 8.91
C VAL A 20 -2.31 -9.15 9.72
N ALA A 21 -3.44 -8.88 9.08
CA ALA A 21 -4.77 -8.82 9.66
C ALA A 21 -5.67 -9.97 9.17
N GLY A 22 -5.10 -11.15 8.90
CA GLY A 22 -5.80 -12.33 8.36
C GLY A 22 -6.73 -13.05 9.34
N GLY A 23 -6.79 -12.59 10.59
CA GLY A 23 -7.66 -13.11 11.64
C GLY A 23 -7.19 -14.44 12.24
N SER A 24 -8.09 -15.10 12.97
CA SER A 24 -7.81 -16.35 13.68
C SER A 24 -8.12 -17.62 12.87
N GLY A 25 -8.45 -17.51 11.58
CA GLY A 25 -8.94 -18.60 10.74
C GLY A 25 -10.44 -18.87 10.88
N LYS A 26 -11.15 -18.07 11.66
CA LYS A 26 -12.61 -18.20 11.90
C LYS A 26 -13.44 -17.21 11.11
N GLY A 27 -12.87 -16.58 10.07
CA GLY A 27 -13.56 -15.57 9.26
C GLY A 27 -13.61 -14.18 9.90
N ASP A 28 -12.85 -13.95 10.94
CA ASP A 28 -12.73 -12.73 11.73
C ASP A 28 -11.59 -11.81 11.25
N GLY A 29 -10.92 -12.13 10.18
CA GLY A 29 -9.94 -11.26 9.55
C GLY A 29 -10.55 -10.02 8.91
N VAL A 30 -9.70 -9.02 8.64
CA VAL A 30 -10.10 -7.78 7.99
C VAL A 30 -10.74 -8.05 6.62
N LYS A 31 -11.73 -7.22 6.26
CA LYS A 31 -12.40 -7.31 4.95
C LYS A 31 -11.74 -6.37 3.95
N ILE A 32 -11.56 -6.85 2.73
CA ILE A 32 -10.99 -6.09 1.63
C ILE A 32 -12.11 -5.57 0.72
N MET A 33 -12.10 -4.27 0.48
CA MET A 33 -12.88 -3.62 -0.56
C MET A 33 -11.93 -3.29 -1.72
N SER A 34 -12.08 -3.97 -2.85
CA SER A 34 -11.20 -3.76 -4.01
C SER A 34 -11.73 -2.64 -4.89
N CYS A 35 -10.94 -1.60 -5.07
CA CYS A 35 -11.19 -0.54 -6.04
C CYS A 35 -10.11 -0.60 -7.13
N GLN A 36 -10.52 -0.91 -8.35
CA GLN A 36 -9.58 -1.03 -9.48
C GLN A 36 -9.14 0.36 -9.95
N VAL A 37 -7.85 0.66 -9.79
CA VAL A 37 -7.22 1.91 -10.25
C VAL A 37 -6.15 1.68 -11.33
N PHE A 38 -5.89 0.42 -11.67
CA PHE A 38 -4.99 0.01 -12.75
C PHE A 38 -5.66 -1.05 -13.63
N SER A 39 -5.41 -0.98 -14.95
CA SER A 39 -5.84 -2.00 -15.92
C SER A 39 -4.72 -2.20 -16.94
N GLY A 40 -4.03 -3.33 -16.88
CA GLY A 40 -2.81 -3.56 -17.62
C GLY A 40 -1.77 -2.47 -17.31
N ASN A 41 -1.27 -1.78 -18.35
CA ASN A 41 -0.30 -0.69 -18.21
C ASN A 41 -0.95 0.70 -18.03
N SER A 42 -2.27 0.76 -17.88
CA SER A 42 -2.99 2.03 -17.76
C SER A 42 -3.35 2.30 -16.30
N SER A 43 -3.08 3.53 -15.86
CA SER A 43 -3.53 4.05 -14.57
C SER A 43 -4.89 4.75 -14.70
N ALA A 44 -5.69 4.71 -13.64
CA ALA A 44 -6.89 5.51 -13.53
C ALA A 44 -6.57 7.01 -13.60
N THR A 45 -7.47 7.78 -14.17
CA THR A 45 -7.39 9.25 -14.11
C THR A 45 -7.49 9.74 -12.66
N VAL A 46 -7.01 10.95 -12.41
CA VAL A 46 -7.13 11.60 -11.09
C VAL A 46 -8.60 11.60 -10.61
N ALA A 47 -9.53 11.92 -11.53
CA ALA A 47 -10.97 11.92 -11.21
C ALA A 47 -11.51 10.53 -10.87
N ALA A 48 -11.03 9.47 -11.53
CA ALA A 48 -11.44 8.10 -11.23
C ALA A 48 -10.90 7.63 -9.87
N ARG A 49 -9.67 8.03 -9.50
CA ARG A 49 -9.12 7.76 -8.17
C ARG A 49 -9.93 8.49 -7.09
N ALA A 50 -10.25 9.78 -7.28
CA ALA A 50 -11.09 10.53 -6.35
C ALA A 50 -12.45 9.84 -6.11
N LYS A 51 -13.11 9.38 -7.18
CA LYS A 51 -14.36 8.59 -7.07
C LYS A 51 -14.17 7.26 -6.34
N ALA A 52 -13.03 6.60 -6.48
CA ALA A 52 -12.74 5.37 -5.75
C ALA A 52 -12.61 5.65 -4.24
N TYR A 53 -12.01 6.77 -3.84
CA TYR A 53 -11.93 7.17 -2.43
C TYR A 53 -13.31 7.50 -1.85
N GLU A 54 -14.14 8.25 -2.59
CA GLU A 54 -15.54 8.53 -2.22
C GLU A 54 -16.35 7.25 -2.09
N TYR A 55 -16.20 6.31 -3.04
CA TYR A 55 -16.87 5.00 -2.99
C TYR A 55 -16.46 4.22 -1.74
N ALA A 56 -15.17 4.16 -1.44
CA ALA A 56 -14.65 3.47 -0.27
C ALA A 56 -15.24 4.05 1.03
N ALA A 57 -15.26 5.38 1.17
CA ALA A 57 -15.88 6.07 2.30
C ALA A 57 -17.36 5.72 2.44
N ASN A 58 -18.13 5.84 1.37
CA ASN A 58 -19.57 5.63 1.37
C ASN A 58 -19.97 4.17 1.64
N ASN A 59 -19.05 3.23 1.45
CA ASN A 59 -19.28 1.79 1.67
C ASN A 59 -18.58 1.23 2.92
N GLY A 60 -18.11 2.09 3.82
CA GLY A 60 -17.69 1.68 5.16
C GLY A 60 -16.21 1.35 5.31
N ALA A 61 -15.36 1.66 4.32
CA ALA A 61 -13.93 1.51 4.50
C ALA A 61 -13.39 2.58 5.46
N CYS A 62 -12.54 2.17 6.41
CA CYS A 62 -11.85 3.06 7.35
C CYS A 62 -10.37 3.26 6.98
N ILE A 63 -9.84 2.41 6.10
CA ILE A 63 -8.44 2.43 5.69
C ILE A 63 -8.37 2.41 4.17
N LEU A 64 -7.71 3.41 3.58
CA LEU A 64 -7.23 3.38 2.20
C LEU A 64 -5.81 2.83 2.18
N GLN A 65 -5.61 1.71 1.50
CA GLN A 65 -4.30 1.15 1.22
C GLN A 65 -3.93 1.45 -0.23
N CYS A 66 -2.94 2.32 -0.44
CA CYS A 66 -2.58 2.87 -1.73
C CYS A 66 -1.10 2.58 -2.07
N SER A 67 -0.85 1.45 -2.72
CA SER A 67 0.49 1.10 -3.21
C SER A 67 0.81 1.79 -4.55
N PHE A 68 0.59 3.11 -4.62
CA PHE A 68 0.87 3.95 -5.78
C PHE A 68 1.10 5.41 -5.36
N GLY A 69 1.65 6.21 -6.26
CA GLY A 69 1.90 7.63 -6.05
C GLY A 69 2.60 8.24 -7.26
N LEU A 70 3.04 9.47 -7.11
CA LEU A 70 3.90 10.16 -8.06
C LEU A 70 5.36 9.81 -7.78
N SER A 71 6.19 9.82 -8.82
CA SER A 71 7.64 9.64 -8.65
C SER A 71 8.25 10.73 -7.78
N GLY A 72 9.31 10.37 -7.07
CA GLY A 72 10.02 11.30 -6.19
C GLY A 72 10.45 12.56 -6.91
N GLY A 73 10.23 13.72 -6.29
CA GLY A 73 10.61 15.02 -6.85
C GLY A 73 9.64 15.64 -7.84
N MET A 74 8.62 14.93 -8.35
CA MET A 74 7.60 15.54 -9.23
C MET A 74 6.77 16.60 -8.53
N VAL A 75 6.47 16.38 -7.26
CA VAL A 75 5.80 17.33 -6.37
C VAL A 75 6.63 17.37 -5.08
N THR A 76 6.91 18.56 -4.56
CA THR A 76 7.86 18.74 -3.47
C THR A 76 7.30 19.48 -2.26
N SER A 77 6.01 19.83 -2.28
CA SER A 77 5.31 20.45 -1.14
C SER A 77 3.82 20.15 -1.15
N ASP A 78 3.20 20.20 0.02
CA ASP A 78 1.75 20.02 0.18
C ASP A 78 0.98 21.03 -0.66
N GLY A 79 1.37 22.32 -0.64
CA GLY A 79 0.71 23.34 -1.43
C GLY A 79 0.81 23.12 -2.95
N ALA A 80 1.93 22.58 -3.44
CA ALA A 80 2.06 22.22 -4.85
C ALA A 80 1.17 21.02 -5.21
N PHE A 81 1.03 20.05 -4.31
CA PHE A 81 0.11 18.92 -4.48
C PHE A 81 -1.34 19.39 -4.49
N ASP A 82 -1.74 20.19 -3.51
CA ASP A 82 -3.11 20.71 -3.40
C ASP A 82 -3.53 21.51 -4.62
N MET A 83 -2.59 22.30 -5.18
CA MET A 83 -2.83 23.10 -6.38
C MET A 83 -2.93 22.27 -7.66
N SER A 84 -2.00 21.32 -7.84
CA SER A 84 -1.88 20.56 -9.09
C SER A 84 -2.78 19.33 -9.16
N TYR A 85 -3.13 18.76 -7.99
CA TYR A 85 -3.91 17.54 -7.84
C TYR A 85 -5.18 17.75 -7.00
N GLY A 86 -5.75 18.95 -7.04
CA GLY A 86 -6.89 19.36 -6.21
C GLY A 86 -8.10 18.41 -6.27
N VAL A 87 -8.35 17.78 -7.43
CA VAL A 87 -9.43 16.77 -7.56
C VAL A 87 -9.12 15.51 -6.75
N GLU A 88 -7.86 15.02 -6.77
CA GLU A 88 -7.43 13.88 -5.98
C GLU A 88 -7.45 14.23 -4.49
N ARG A 89 -6.94 15.42 -4.15
CA ARG A 89 -6.97 15.96 -2.79
C ARG A 89 -8.40 16.02 -2.25
N ALA A 90 -9.35 16.51 -3.00
CA ALA A 90 -10.75 16.59 -2.59
C ALA A 90 -11.35 15.20 -2.30
N GLY A 91 -11.05 14.19 -3.11
CA GLY A 91 -11.49 12.81 -2.86
C GLY A 91 -10.86 12.22 -1.60
N LEU A 92 -9.57 12.48 -1.37
CA LEU A 92 -8.87 12.05 -0.15
C LEU A 92 -9.41 12.77 1.09
N ASP A 93 -9.69 14.07 1.00
CA ASP A 93 -10.31 14.84 2.09
C ASP A 93 -11.71 14.33 2.42
N TYR A 94 -12.48 14.01 1.39
CA TYR A 94 -13.79 13.39 1.58
C TYR A 94 -13.66 12.09 2.37
N PHE A 95 -12.78 11.16 1.94
CA PHE A 95 -12.55 9.90 2.66
C PHE A 95 -12.08 10.14 4.10
N PHE A 96 -11.10 11.01 4.28
CA PHE A 96 -10.46 11.26 5.58
C PHE A 96 -11.43 11.83 6.62
N ASN A 97 -12.35 12.70 6.18
CA ASN A 97 -13.33 13.37 7.06
C ASN A 97 -14.69 12.66 7.12
N TYR A 98 -14.91 11.65 6.28
CA TYR A 98 -16.17 10.91 6.27
C TYR A 98 -16.31 10.06 7.53
N ARG A 99 -17.39 10.25 8.26
CA ARG A 99 -17.70 9.46 9.46
C ARG A 99 -18.80 8.45 9.17
N GLN A 100 -18.46 7.18 9.29
CA GLN A 100 -19.44 6.12 9.32
C GLN A 100 -20.16 6.11 10.68
N PRO A 101 -21.49 5.89 10.71
CA PRO A 101 -22.25 5.84 11.98
C PRO A 101 -21.72 4.80 12.98
N TYR A 102 -21.08 3.77 12.49
CA TYR A 102 -20.56 2.64 13.30
C TYR A 102 -19.06 2.43 13.10
N SER A 103 -18.33 3.47 12.71
CA SER A 103 -16.88 3.38 12.55
C SER A 103 -16.22 3.07 13.89
N PRO A 104 -15.28 2.09 13.94
CA PRO A 104 -14.49 1.84 15.14
C PRO A 104 -13.44 2.93 15.41
N VAL A 105 -13.26 3.88 14.48
CA VAL A 105 -12.26 4.94 14.55
C VAL A 105 -12.89 6.32 14.38
N ASP A 106 -12.29 7.32 15.01
CA ASP A 106 -12.74 8.72 14.91
C ASP A 106 -12.41 9.37 13.57
N LYS A 107 -11.35 8.92 12.91
CA LYS A 107 -10.91 9.36 11.58
C LYS A 107 -10.43 8.17 10.75
N ASN A 108 -10.68 8.24 9.47
CA ASN A 108 -10.18 7.24 8.52
C ASN A 108 -8.69 7.46 8.24
N PHE A 109 -8.01 6.41 7.79
CA PHE A 109 -6.57 6.42 7.49
C PHE A 109 -6.32 6.28 5.99
N ALA A 110 -5.45 7.12 5.44
CA ALA A 110 -4.92 6.97 4.10
C ALA A 110 -3.42 6.63 4.19
N ILE A 111 -3.04 5.46 3.69
CA ILE A 111 -1.71 4.89 3.80
C ILE A 111 -1.16 4.67 2.39
N PHE A 112 -0.02 5.27 2.10
CA PHE A 112 0.59 5.27 0.78
C PHE A 112 2.01 4.72 0.79
N ALA A 113 2.40 4.08 -0.31
CA ALA A 113 3.79 3.75 -0.58
C ALA A 113 4.60 5.03 -0.84
N SER A 114 5.80 5.14 -0.25
CA SER A 114 6.63 6.35 -0.36
C SER A 114 7.28 6.56 -1.74
N GLY A 115 7.34 5.51 -2.57
CA GLY A 115 7.98 5.52 -3.89
C GLY A 115 9.27 4.69 -3.95
N ASN A 116 9.71 4.38 -5.17
CA ASN A 116 10.80 3.44 -5.45
C ASN A 116 11.92 4.08 -6.29
N ASP A 117 12.12 5.39 -6.15
CA ASP A 117 13.07 6.16 -6.95
C ASP A 117 14.43 6.35 -6.25
N GLY A 118 14.59 5.84 -5.01
CA GLY A 118 15.75 6.11 -4.16
C GLY A 118 15.89 7.60 -3.80
N TYR A 119 14.80 8.34 -3.78
CA TYR A 119 14.77 9.80 -3.69
C TYR A 119 14.65 10.28 -2.24
N HIS A 120 15.36 11.39 -1.92
CA HIS A 120 15.35 12.01 -0.59
C HIS A 120 14.09 12.87 -0.36
N LEU A 121 12.95 12.32 -0.66
CA LEU A 121 11.60 12.82 -0.37
C LEU A 121 10.60 11.72 -0.70
N ALA A 122 9.62 11.44 0.14
CA ALA A 122 8.52 10.56 -0.23
C ALA A 122 7.74 11.16 -1.41
N GLY A 123 7.24 10.31 -2.32
CA GLY A 123 6.39 10.76 -3.42
C GLY A 123 5.01 11.18 -2.91
N TYR A 124 4.35 12.11 -3.62
CA TYR A 124 2.96 12.48 -3.31
C TYR A 124 1.97 11.46 -3.92
N PRO A 125 0.82 11.22 -3.29
CA PRO A 125 0.27 11.83 -2.07
C PRO A 125 0.95 11.44 -0.75
N ALA A 126 1.77 10.38 -0.71
CA ALA A 126 2.35 9.84 0.52
C ALA A 126 3.00 10.93 1.41
N ALA A 127 3.80 11.82 0.82
CA ALA A 127 4.52 12.88 1.52
C ALA A 127 3.62 13.95 2.16
N HIS A 128 2.33 14.00 1.80
CA HIS A 128 1.42 14.99 2.37
C HIS A 128 1.21 14.73 3.87
N ARG A 129 1.23 15.79 4.68
CA ARG A 129 1.18 15.75 6.16
C ARG A 129 -0.02 14.99 6.75
N ASP A 130 -1.13 14.86 6.00
CA ASP A 130 -2.36 14.23 6.45
C ASP A 130 -2.35 12.71 6.25
N TYR A 131 -1.38 12.15 5.53
CA TYR A 131 -1.36 10.74 5.17
C TYR A 131 -0.14 10.03 5.76
N ILE A 132 -0.17 8.71 5.72
CA ILE A 132 0.92 7.86 6.20
C ILE A 132 1.74 7.38 5.01
N ALA A 133 3.00 7.81 4.96
CA ALA A 133 3.97 7.35 3.96
C ALA A 133 4.79 6.17 4.50
N VAL A 134 4.84 5.09 3.74
CA VAL A 134 5.54 3.86 4.11
C VAL A 134 6.74 3.64 3.21
N SER A 135 7.93 3.67 3.80
CA SER A 135 9.21 3.31 3.17
C SER A 135 9.47 1.80 3.29
N ALA A 136 10.40 1.28 2.50
CA ALA A 136 10.74 -0.14 2.46
C ALA A 136 12.05 -0.45 3.18
N ILE A 137 12.05 -1.55 3.95
CA ILE A 137 13.28 -2.18 4.47
C ILE A 137 13.45 -3.58 3.86
N GLY A 138 14.72 -3.99 3.74
CA GLY A 138 15.13 -5.33 3.39
C GLY A 138 15.11 -6.30 4.57
N PRO A 139 15.44 -7.60 4.33
CA PRO A 139 15.50 -8.61 5.38
C PRO A 139 16.66 -8.40 6.36
N ASP A 140 17.61 -7.54 6.05
CA ASP A 140 18.71 -7.09 6.89
C ASP A 140 18.33 -5.91 7.80
N TYR A 141 17.05 -5.49 7.77
CA TYR A 141 16.50 -4.34 8.49
C TYR A 141 17.08 -2.97 8.07
N LEU A 142 17.77 -2.93 6.94
CA LEU A 142 18.26 -1.68 6.35
C LEU A 142 17.28 -1.14 5.31
N PRO A 143 17.32 0.17 5.00
CA PRO A 143 16.52 0.72 3.91
C PRO A 143 16.80 0.00 2.60
N ALA A 144 15.75 -0.44 1.91
CA ALA A 144 15.88 -1.05 0.59
C ALA A 144 16.47 -0.03 -0.42
N PHE A 145 17.34 -0.49 -1.32
CA PHE A 145 18.12 0.39 -2.22
C PHE A 145 17.24 1.34 -3.06
N TYR A 146 16.01 0.93 -3.34
CA TYR A 146 15.07 1.68 -4.17
C TYR A 146 14.18 2.63 -3.36
N THR A 147 14.10 2.48 -2.02
CA THR A 147 13.09 3.18 -1.25
C THR A 147 13.27 4.70 -1.27
N ASN A 148 12.17 5.44 -1.44
CA ASN A 148 12.19 6.85 -1.10
C ASN A 148 12.26 7.00 0.42
N TYR A 149 12.96 8.03 0.90
CA TYR A 149 13.29 8.23 2.31
C TYR A 149 13.37 9.72 2.69
N GLY A 150 13.53 10.03 3.98
CA GLY A 150 13.67 11.40 4.46
C GLY A 150 12.33 12.11 4.63
N PRO A 151 12.23 13.40 4.22
CA PRO A 151 11.03 14.18 4.46
C PRO A 151 9.77 13.51 3.89
N GLY A 152 8.67 13.57 4.64
CA GLY A 152 7.40 12.97 4.26
C GLY A 152 7.30 11.45 4.50
N SER A 153 8.40 10.74 4.83
CA SER A 153 8.34 9.33 5.24
C SER A 153 8.02 9.24 6.74
N ASN A 154 6.99 8.47 7.12
CA ASN A 154 6.55 8.35 8.51
C ASN A 154 7.02 7.07 9.19
N ILE A 155 7.00 5.96 8.44
CA ILE A 155 7.30 4.63 8.95
C ILE A 155 7.93 3.76 7.86
N ALA A 156 8.71 2.77 8.24
CA ALA A 156 9.23 1.75 7.34
C ALA A 156 8.66 0.38 7.69
N ALA A 157 8.49 -0.45 6.66
CA ALA A 157 7.98 -1.82 6.79
C ALA A 157 8.68 -2.76 5.79
N PRO A 158 8.57 -4.08 5.95
CA PRO A 158 9.17 -5.04 5.03
C PRO A 158 8.68 -4.84 3.60
N GLY A 159 9.56 -4.36 2.73
CA GLY A 159 9.32 -4.19 1.30
C GLY A 159 10.15 -5.15 0.44
N GLY A 160 11.12 -5.81 1.08
CA GLY A 160 12.09 -6.68 0.41
C GLY A 160 13.21 -5.92 -0.30
N ASP A 161 14.33 -6.61 -0.54
CA ASP A 161 15.46 -6.08 -1.30
C ASP A 161 16.23 -7.22 -1.98
N ALA A 162 15.96 -7.44 -3.25
CA ALA A 162 16.61 -8.51 -4.04
C ALA A 162 18.11 -8.26 -4.27
N SER A 163 18.63 -7.06 -4.00
CA SER A 163 20.05 -6.76 -4.15
C SER A 163 20.92 -7.39 -3.07
N ILE A 164 20.34 -7.73 -1.92
CA ILE A 164 21.06 -8.27 -0.75
C ILE A 164 21.57 -9.68 -1.03
N ASN A 165 20.80 -10.49 -1.72
CA ASN A 165 21.19 -11.86 -2.04
C ASN A 165 21.09 -12.13 -3.54
N ARG A 166 22.22 -12.04 -4.25
CA ARG A 166 22.32 -12.26 -5.71
C ARG A 166 22.44 -13.72 -6.11
N THR A 167 22.19 -14.66 -5.21
CA THR A 167 22.18 -16.10 -5.52
C THR A 167 20.82 -16.55 -6.06
N ALA A 168 20.69 -17.84 -6.42
CA ALA A 168 19.41 -18.45 -6.84
C ALA A 168 18.30 -18.33 -5.76
N GLU A 169 18.64 -17.96 -4.53
CA GLU A 169 17.71 -17.71 -3.44
C GLU A 169 17.31 -16.23 -3.28
N SER A 170 17.66 -15.35 -4.24
CA SER A 170 17.39 -13.90 -4.18
C SER A 170 15.91 -13.59 -3.96
N ASN A 171 15.00 -14.47 -4.39
CA ASN A 171 13.58 -14.31 -4.16
C ASN A 171 13.21 -14.28 -2.67
N ARG A 172 13.97 -14.98 -1.80
CA ARG A 172 13.73 -14.97 -0.35
C ARG A 172 14.03 -13.64 0.34
N ALA A 173 14.73 -12.73 -0.33
CA ALA A 173 14.94 -11.38 0.13
C ALA A 173 13.76 -10.44 -0.20
N GLN A 174 12.73 -10.94 -0.86
CA GLN A 174 11.52 -10.22 -1.24
C GLN A 174 10.32 -10.66 -0.41
N VAL A 175 9.20 -9.95 -0.56
CA VAL A 175 7.95 -10.27 0.16
C VAL A 175 7.17 -11.33 -0.62
N LEU A 176 6.86 -12.45 0.04
CA LEU A 176 6.00 -13.51 -0.51
C LEU A 176 4.53 -13.19 -0.21
N SER A 177 3.67 -13.23 -1.20
CA SER A 177 2.22 -13.09 -1.01
C SER A 177 1.44 -13.76 -2.14
N THR A 178 0.10 -13.68 -2.08
CA THR A 178 -0.81 -14.26 -3.07
C THR A 178 -0.74 -13.52 -4.40
N VAL A 179 -0.80 -14.28 -5.50
CA VAL A 179 -0.92 -13.74 -6.86
C VAL A 179 -2.04 -14.47 -7.60
N PRO A 180 -2.60 -13.91 -8.70
CA PRO A 180 -3.59 -14.63 -9.49
C PRO A 180 -2.97 -15.87 -10.14
N SER A 181 -3.65 -17.02 -10.07
CA SER A 181 -3.21 -18.27 -10.68
C SER A 181 -3.08 -18.18 -12.21
N GLU A 182 -3.86 -17.30 -12.81
CA GLU A 182 -3.86 -17.06 -14.26
C GLU A 182 -2.71 -16.14 -14.73
N CYS A 183 -1.91 -15.61 -13.79
CA CYS A 183 -0.78 -14.76 -14.15
C CYS A 183 0.35 -15.60 -14.75
N PRO A 184 0.71 -15.41 -16.05
CA PRO A 184 1.72 -16.26 -16.72
C PRO A 184 3.12 -16.16 -16.09
N GLU A 185 3.40 -15.05 -15.41
CA GLU A 185 4.67 -14.76 -14.74
C GLU A 185 4.88 -15.65 -13.49
N TYR A 186 3.78 -15.99 -12.82
CA TYR A 186 3.79 -16.83 -11.62
C TYR A 186 3.08 -18.15 -11.92
N ARG A 187 3.80 -19.25 -11.86
CA ARG A 187 3.24 -20.61 -12.09
C ARG A 187 2.58 -21.20 -10.85
N THR A 188 2.35 -20.38 -9.84
CA THR A 188 1.77 -20.75 -8.54
C THR A 188 0.82 -19.63 -8.08
N ASP A 189 0.03 -19.89 -7.07
CA ASP A 189 -0.85 -18.90 -6.44
C ASP A 189 -0.10 -17.90 -5.54
N TYR A 190 1.24 -18.00 -5.49
CA TYR A 190 2.11 -17.17 -4.67
C TYR A 190 3.29 -16.65 -5.47
N GLY A 191 3.70 -15.42 -5.18
CA GLY A 191 4.83 -14.77 -5.84
C GLY A 191 5.62 -13.88 -4.89
N TYR A 192 6.91 -13.72 -5.22
CA TYR A 192 7.81 -12.81 -4.53
C TYR A 192 7.83 -11.47 -5.27
N MET A 193 7.67 -10.38 -4.53
CA MET A 193 7.78 -9.02 -5.05
C MET A 193 8.53 -8.14 -4.06
N GLN A 194 9.12 -7.04 -4.58
CA GLN A 194 9.72 -6.00 -3.75
C GLN A 194 9.17 -4.63 -4.10
N GLY A 195 9.25 -3.70 -3.18
CA GLY A 195 8.81 -2.32 -3.37
C GLY A 195 8.20 -1.72 -2.11
N THR A 196 8.14 -0.40 -2.07
CA THR A 196 7.33 0.31 -1.07
C THR A 196 5.85 -0.07 -1.19
N SER A 197 5.44 -0.55 -2.38
CA SER A 197 4.12 -1.16 -2.62
C SER A 197 3.88 -2.44 -1.80
N MET A 198 4.93 -3.17 -1.40
CA MET A 198 4.85 -4.36 -0.54
C MET A 198 5.00 -3.98 0.94
N ALA A 199 5.71 -2.90 1.23
CA ALA A 199 5.81 -2.35 2.59
C ALA A 199 4.49 -1.74 3.08
N CYS A 200 3.83 -0.96 2.25
CA CYS A 200 2.58 -0.25 2.54
C CYS A 200 1.47 -1.16 3.13
N PRO A 201 1.16 -2.34 2.57
CA PRO A 201 0.14 -3.22 3.10
C PRO A 201 0.47 -3.83 4.48
N HIS A 202 1.74 -3.96 4.86
CA HIS A 202 2.09 -4.37 6.22
C HIS A 202 1.59 -3.36 7.24
N VAL A 203 1.82 -2.06 6.99
CA VAL A 203 1.33 -0.98 7.86
C VAL A 203 -0.19 -0.93 7.86
N SER A 204 -0.83 -1.08 6.69
CA SER A 204 -2.29 -1.11 6.59
C SER A 204 -2.89 -2.27 7.38
N GLY A 205 -2.24 -3.44 7.37
CA GLY A 205 -2.64 -4.59 8.18
C GLY A 205 -2.50 -4.32 9.69
N VAL A 206 -1.41 -3.68 10.11
CA VAL A 206 -1.21 -3.30 11.53
C VAL A 206 -2.25 -2.28 11.98
N VAL A 207 -2.59 -1.30 11.15
CA VAL A 207 -3.65 -0.31 11.48
C VAL A 207 -5.03 -0.97 11.55
N ALA A 208 -5.25 -2.10 10.87
CA ALA A 208 -6.51 -2.82 10.87
C ALA A 208 -6.70 -3.76 12.10
N LEU A 209 -5.64 -4.01 12.88
CA LEU A 209 -5.68 -4.78 14.15
C LEU A 209 -6.12 -3.89 15.31
#